data_646dabdbed0761b9a81bd3d653d662e1
#
_entry.id   646dabdbed0761b9a81bd3d653d662e1
#
_cell.length_a   1.000
_cell.length_b   1.000
_cell.length_c   1.000
_cell.angle_alpha   90.00
_cell.angle_beta   90.00
_cell.angle_gamma   90.00
#
_symmetry.space_group_name_H-M   'P 1'
#
loop_
_entity.id
_entity.type
_entity.pdbx_description
1 polymer ?
#
loop_
_entity_poly.entity_id
_entity_poly.type
_entity_poly.pdbx_seq_one_letter_code
_entity_poly.pdbx_strand_id
1 'polypeptide(L)'
;MVNEQMKKCLVVFFSHAGENYSVGNIKVGNTKIVADYISELTGADQFEIVTHKYDGMAYTPLTELAQEEARNDERPAFEPQINTSNGEAIKPSNVKDFFDQYDIIFIGGPIWWGTYPQVMFTFFDTYDLNGKTIYPFTTHEGSGLGNVMNDVRKAYPNADVKPGFSIYGHEVRTNKAKVEKWINGLNL
;
A
#
# COMPACT_ATOMS: atom_id res chain seq x y z
N MET A 1 -35.63 -8.96 -6.30
CA MET A 1 -34.20 -9.29 -6.53
C MET A 1 -33.39 -8.11 -5.99
N VAL A 2 -32.76 -8.28 -4.85
CA VAL A 2 -31.85 -7.27 -4.31
C VAL A 2 -30.63 -7.32 -5.22
N ASN A 3 -30.36 -6.25 -5.97
CA ASN A 3 -29.10 -6.09 -6.69
C ASN A 3 -28.03 -5.96 -5.61
N GLU A 4 -27.32 -7.04 -5.28
CA GLU A 4 -26.08 -6.96 -4.53
C GLU A 4 -25.10 -6.23 -5.44
N GLN A 5 -25.02 -4.92 -5.23
CA GLN A 5 -24.04 -4.09 -5.89
C GLN A 5 -22.67 -4.56 -5.40
N MET A 6 -21.88 -5.19 -6.27
CA MET A 6 -20.54 -5.64 -5.92
C MET A 6 -19.76 -4.45 -5.37
N LYS A 7 -19.20 -4.62 -4.18
CA LYS A 7 -18.39 -3.59 -3.52
C LYS A 7 -17.16 -3.31 -4.36
N LYS A 8 -16.91 -2.03 -4.62
CA LYS A 8 -15.76 -1.60 -5.42
C LYS A 8 -14.51 -1.48 -4.54
N CYS A 9 -13.42 -2.12 -4.99
CA CYS A 9 -12.14 -2.18 -4.28
C CYS A 9 -11.10 -1.26 -4.91
N LEU A 10 -10.24 -0.69 -4.06
CA LEU A 10 -9.05 0.06 -4.44
C LEU A 10 -7.85 -0.47 -3.69
N VAL A 11 -6.69 -0.56 -4.36
CA VAL A 11 -5.40 -0.79 -3.70
C VAL A 11 -4.61 0.50 -3.68
N VAL A 12 -4.35 1.02 -2.49
CA VAL A 12 -3.44 2.15 -2.25
C VAL A 12 -2.11 1.60 -1.78
N PHE A 13 -1.02 1.97 -2.43
CA PHE A 13 0.29 1.44 -2.03
C PHE A 13 1.46 2.36 -2.38
N PHE A 14 2.52 2.21 -1.59
CA PHE A 14 3.86 2.68 -1.91
C PHE A 14 4.76 1.45 -2.14
N SER A 15 5.62 1.51 -3.16
CA SER A 15 6.56 0.45 -3.47
C SER A 15 7.92 1.04 -3.85
N HIS A 16 9.00 0.41 -3.42
CA HIS A 16 10.37 0.85 -3.72
C HIS A 16 11.07 -0.16 -4.61
N ALA A 17 11.38 0.25 -5.84
CA ALA A 17 12.32 -0.44 -6.73
C ALA A 17 13.76 -0.01 -6.40
N GLY A 18 14.74 -0.74 -6.91
CA GLY A 18 16.14 -0.50 -6.63
C GLY A 18 16.69 -1.42 -5.55
N GLU A 19 17.66 -0.94 -4.78
CA GLU A 19 18.26 -1.74 -3.70
C GLU A 19 17.31 -1.94 -2.53
N ASN A 20 17.00 -3.19 -2.22
CA ASN A 20 16.13 -3.59 -1.13
C ASN A 20 16.85 -4.64 -0.25
N TYR A 21 16.57 -4.61 1.05
CA TYR A 21 17.12 -5.58 1.98
C TYR A 21 16.75 -7.01 1.58
N SER A 22 17.73 -7.92 1.65
CA SER A 22 17.59 -9.37 1.38
C SER A 22 17.27 -9.77 -0.06
N VAL A 23 16.68 -8.90 -0.87
CA VAL A 23 16.32 -9.22 -2.28
C VAL A 23 17.23 -8.55 -3.31
N GLY A 24 18.12 -7.65 -2.88
CA GLY A 24 19.06 -6.95 -3.74
C GLY A 24 18.40 -5.86 -4.60
N ASN A 25 18.96 -5.64 -5.78
CA ASN A 25 18.47 -4.62 -6.71
C ASN A 25 17.36 -5.18 -7.59
N ILE A 26 16.14 -4.68 -7.38
CA ILE A 26 14.94 -5.15 -8.07
C ILE A 26 14.35 -4.05 -8.96
N LYS A 27 13.86 -4.42 -10.15
CA LYS A 27 13.25 -3.49 -11.11
C LYS A 27 11.82 -3.09 -10.72
N VAL A 28 11.11 -4.00 -10.07
CA VAL A 28 9.75 -3.80 -9.56
C VAL A 28 9.76 -4.09 -8.07
N GLY A 29 9.30 -3.13 -7.28
CA GLY A 29 9.26 -3.28 -5.83
C GLY A 29 8.32 -4.39 -5.37
N ASN A 30 8.63 -5.00 -4.23
CA ASN A 30 7.87 -6.13 -3.69
C ASN A 30 6.41 -5.78 -3.44
N THR A 31 6.12 -4.60 -2.91
CA THR A 31 4.74 -4.17 -2.61
C THR A 31 3.91 -4.03 -3.87
N LYS A 32 4.48 -3.51 -4.97
CA LYS A 32 3.77 -3.43 -6.25
C LYS A 32 3.35 -4.80 -6.77
N ILE A 33 4.18 -5.82 -6.62
CA ILE A 33 3.85 -7.19 -7.02
C ILE A 33 2.63 -7.69 -6.25
N VAL A 34 2.57 -7.46 -4.94
CA VAL A 34 1.40 -7.82 -4.12
C VAL A 34 0.17 -7.02 -4.54
N ALA A 35 0.31 -5.71 -4.78
CA ALA A 35 -0.79 -4.87 -5.27
C ALA A 35 -1.35 -5.38 -6.60
N ASP A 36 -0.48 -5.81 -7.52
CA ASP A 36 -0.89 -6.39 -8.80
C ASP A 36 -1.67 -7.70 -8.61
N TYR A 37 -1.24 -8.57 -7.69
CA TYR A 37 -1.99 -9.78 -7.33
C TYR A 37 -3.37 -9.46 -6.76
N ILE A 38 -3.46 -8.49 -5.86
CA ILE A 38 -4.76 -8.07 -5.29
C ILE A 38 -5.69 -7.57 -6.40
N SER A 39 -5.18 -6.73 -7.31
CA SER A 39 -5.97 -6.23 -8.45
C SER A 39 -6.44 -7.35 -9.36
N GLU A 40 -5.59 -8.32 -9.66
CA GLU A 40 -5.94 -9.48 -10.48
C GLU A 40 -7.03 -10.34 -9.82
N LEU A 41 -6.96 -10.53 -8.50
CA LEU A 41 -7.88 -11.37 -7.75
C LEU A 41 -9.23 -10.71 -7.44
N THR A 42 -9.26 -9.38 -7.33
CA THR A 42 -10.45 -8.61 -6.88
C THR A 42 -11.05 -7.69 -7.92
N GLY A 43 -10.33 -7.42 -9.02
CA GLY A 43 -10.69 -6.36 -9.97
C GLY A 43 -10.43 -4.94 -9.43
N ALA A 44 -9.68 -4.80 -8.34
CA ALA A 44 -9.41 -3.50 -7.73
C ALA A 44 -8.64 -2.57 -8.67
N ASP A 45 -9.03 -1.31 -8.68
CA ASP A 45 -8.21 -0.24 -9.24
C ASP A 45 -7.01 0.03 -8.32
N GLN A 46 -5.99 0.70 -8.83
CA GLN A 46 -4.77 1.00 -8.07
C GLN A 46 -4.56 2.50 -7.92
N PHE A 47 -4.16 2.91 -6.73
CA PHE A 47 -3.62 4.21 -6.43
C PHE A 47 -2.18 4.02 -5.93
N GLU A 48 -1.22 4.31 -6.79
CA GLU A 48 0.20 4.24 -6.42
C GLU A 48 0.66 5.60 -5.88
N ILE A 49 1.27 5.54 -4.71
CA ILE A 49 1.96 6.69 -4.09
C ILE A 49 3.35 6.76 -4.71
N VAL A 50 3.59 7.72 -5.59
CA VAL A 50 4.85 7.84 -6.34
C VAL A 50 5.70 8.96 -5.77
N THR A 51 6.94 8.66 -5.45
CA THR A 51 7.96 9.64 -5.11
C THR A 51 9.29 9.27 -5.73
N HIS A 52 10.01 10.26 -6.25
CA HIS A 52 11.35 10.09 -6.83
C HIS A 52 12.47 10.37 -5.81
N LYS A 53 12.10 10.69 -4.57
CA LYS A 53 13.05 11.06 -3.51
C LYS A 53 14.11 9.98 -3.24
N TYR A 54 13.74 8.71 -3.42
CA TYR A 54 14.59 7.57 -3.10
C TYR A 54 15.20 6.87 -4.31
N ASP A 55 14.94 7.38 -5.51
CA ASP A 55 15.38 6.77 -6.76
C ASP A 55 16.91 6.70 -6.85
N GLY A 56 17.43 5.53 -7.21
CA GLY A 56 18.85 5.31 -7.40
C GLY A 56 19.70 5.31 -6.13
N MET A 57 19.09 5.43 -4.95
CA MET A 57 19.83 5.38 -3.69
C MET A 57 20.33 3.97 -3.38
N ALA A 58 21.56 3.87 -2.93
CA ALA A 58 22.08 2.64 -2.33
C ALA A 58 21.37 2.35 -1.00
N TYR A 59 21.40 1.08 -0.59
CA TYR A 59 20.66 0.62 0.59
C TYR A 59 20.97 1.42 1.87
N THR A 60 22.25 1.57 2.20
CA THR A 60 22.65 2.22 3.46
C THR A 60 22.24 3.70 3.53
N PRO A 61 22.53 4.56 2.53
CA PRO A 61 22.04 5.92 2.52
C PRO A 61 20.52 6.03 2.58
N LEU A 62 19.80 5.12 1.92
CA LEU A 62 18.35 5.08 1.97
C LEU A 62 17.83 4.79 3.38
N THR A 63 18.42 3.81 4.07
CA THR A 63 18.01 3.48 5.44
C THR A 63 18.28 4.60 6.42
N GLU A 64 19.38 5.33 6.27
CA GLU A 64 19.71 6.48 7.10
C GLU A 64 18.72 7.63 6.88
N LEU A 65 18.41 7.94 5.63
CA LEU A 65 17.39 8.94 5.28
C LEU A 65 16.01 8.56 5.82
N ALA A 66 15.59 7.32 5.63
CA ALA A 66 14.32 6.83 6.15
C ALA A 66 14.25 6.90 7.68
N GLN A 67 15.34 6.64 8.37
CA GLN A 67 15.42 6.78 9.82
C GLN A 67 15.28 8.23 10.28
N GLU A 68 15.94 9.15 9.58
CA GLU A 68 15.84 10.59 9.85
C GLU A 68 14.40 11.09 9.64
N GLU A 69 13.78 10.71 8.54
CA GLU A 69 12.38 11.03 8.26
C GLU A 69 11.44 10.51 9.35
N ALA A 70 11.66 9.29 9.81
CA ALA A 70 10.87 8.70 10.89
C ALA A 70 11.06 9.42 12.23
N ARG A 71 12.30 9.76 12.59
CA ARG A 71 12.60 10.50 13.81
C ARG A 71 12.00 11.89 13.84
N ASN A 72 12.00 12.56 12.71
CA ASN A 72 11.50 13.92 12.55
C ASN A 72 10.02 13.99 12.21
N ASP A 73 9.36 12.83 12.11
CA ASP A 73 7.95 12.71 11.68
C ASP A 73 7.67 13.50 10.40
N GLU A 74 8.54 13.34 9.40
CA GLU A 74 8.47 14.06 8.14
C GLU A 74 7.28 13.62 7.27
N ARG A 75 6.88 14.51 6.37
CA ARG A 75 5.82 14.26 5.39
C ARG A 75 6.34 14.46 3.97
N PRO A 76 7.11 13.49 3.42
CA PRO A 76 7.59 13.58 2.05
C PRO A 76 6.43 13.72 1.06
N ALA A 77 6.60 14.59 0.07
CA ALA A 77 5.61 14.77 -0.98
C ALA A 77 5.54 13.55 -1.91
N PHE A 78 4.38 13.29 -2.47
CA PHE A 78 4.18 12.27 -3.47
C PHE A 78 3.26 12.74 -4.59
N GLU A 79 3.30 12.04 -5.71
CA GLU A 79 2.36 12.19 -6.82
C GLU A 79 1.47 10.94 -6.90
N PRO A 80 0.15 11.10 -7.04
CA PRO A 80 -0.73 9.96 -7.24
C PRO A 80 -0.64 9.44 -8.68
N GLN A 81 -0.52 8.12 -8.83
CA GLN A 81 -0.68 7.45 -10.10
C GLN A 81 -1.83 6.45 -10.00
N ILE A 82 -2.90 6.70 -10.74
CA ILE A 82 -4.11 5.89 -10.68
C ILE A 82 -4.21 5.06 -11.94
N ASN A 83 -4.28 3.73 -11.75
CA ASN A 83 -4.50 2.76 -12.81
C ASN A 83 -5.81 2.03 -12.56
N THR A 84 -6.72 2.10 -13.51
CA THR A 84 -7.99 1.37 -13.43
C THR A 84 -7.82 -0.06 -13.93
N SER A 85 -8.69 -0.96 -13.49
CA SER A 85 -8.67 -2.37 -13.86
C SER A 85 -8.85 -2.61 -15.37
N ASN A 86 -9.39 -1.62 -16.10
CA ASN A 86 -9.50 -1.64 -17.57
C ASN A 86 -8.23 -1.10 -18.28
N GLY A 87 -7.18 -0.76 -17.56
CA GLY A 87 -5.91 -0.28 -18.09
C GLY A 87 -5.85 1.22 -18.39
N GLU A 88 -6.88 1.99 -18.04
CA GLU A 88 -6.85 3.45 -18.19
C GLU A 88 -6.06 4.10 -17.06
N ALA A 89 -5.07 4.92 -17.41
CA ALA A 89 -4.40 5.81 -16.48
C ALA A 89 -5.23 7.09 -16.33
N ILE A 90 -5.67 7.36 -15.11
CA ILE A 90 -6.39 8.60 -14.80
C ILE A 90 -5.42 9.59 -14.19
N LYS A 91 -5.34 10.80 -14.80
CA LYS A 91 -4.71 11.95 -14.13
C LYS A 91 -5.77 12.64 -13.28
N PRO A 92 -5.68 12.58 -11.96
CA PRO A 92 -6.73 13.12 -11.11
C PRO A 92 -6.68 14.65 -11.13
N SER A 93 -7.62 15.27 -11.80
CA SER A 93 -7.91 16.70 -11.62
C SER A 93 -8.66 16.97 -10.31
N ASN A 94 -9.27 15.94 -9.71
CA ASN A 94 -10.00 16.03 -8.47
C ASN A 94 -9.88 14.71 -7.66
N VAL A 95 -8.70 14.48 -7.09
CA VAL A 95 -8.38 13.24 -6.36
C VAL A 95 -9.24 13.08 -5.11
N LYS A 96 -9.75 14.19 -4.54
CA LYS A 96 -10.51 14.17 -3.30
C LYS A 96 -11.81 13.35 -3.41
N ASP A 97 -12.52 13.49 -4.54
CA ASP A 97 -13.77 12.78 -4.79
C ASP A 97 -13.55 11.36 -5.34
N PHE A 98 -12.31 11.06 -5.74
CA PHE A 98 -11.94 9.77 -6.30
C PHE A 98 -12.27 8.61 -5.37
N PHE A 99 -12.02 8.78 -4.06
CA PHE A 99 -12.21 7.72 -3.06
C PHE A 99 -13.69 7.41 -2.77
N ASP A 100 -14.61 8.32 -3.07
CA ASP A 100 -16.04 8.15 -2.78
C ASP A 100 -16.67 6.95 -3.48
N GLN A 101 -16.10 6.52 -4.59
CA GLN A 101 -16.59 5.37 -5.36
C GLN A 101 -16.16 4.01 -4.80
N TYR A 102 -15.29 3.98 -3.78
CA TYR A 102 -14.75 2.73 -3.24
C TYR A 102 -15.22 2.51 -1.80
N ASP A 103 -15.67 1.28 -1.51
CA ASP A 103 -16.08 0.85 -0.17
C ASP A 103 -14.95 0.13 0.57
N ILE A 104 -14.09 -0.55 -0.18
CA ILE A 104 -13.02 -1.39 0.32
C ILE A 104 -11.67 -0.87 -0.17
N ILE A 105 -10.80 -0.58 0.78
CA ILE A 105 -9.45 -0.09 0.52
C ILE A 105 -8.43 -1.10 1.05
N PHE A 106 -7.60 -1.64 0.16
CA PHE A 106 -6.35 -2.29 0.54
C PHE A 106 -5.27 -1.22 0.63
N ILE A 107 -4.54 -1.19 1.72
CA ILE A 107 -3.46 -0.22 1.92
C ILE A 107 -2.17 -0.96 2.20
N GLY A 108 -1.12 -0.70 1.43
CA GLY A 108 0.11 -1.47 1.53
C GLY A 108 1.40 -0.72 1.27
N GLY A 109 2.46 -1.22 1.89
CA GLY A 109 3.81 -0.70 1.75
C GLY A 109 4.85 -1.61 2.39
N PRO A 110 6.13 -1.32 2.15
CA PRO A 110 7.20 -1.96 2.89
C PRO A 110 7.25 -1.47 4.33
N ILE A 111 7.96 -2.20 5.19
CA ILE A 111 8.25 -1.74 6.55
C ILE A 111 9.60 -1.05 6.55
N TRP A 112 9.59 0.24 6.86
CA TRP A 112 10.78 1.07 7.05
C TRP A 112 10.81 1.57 8.50
N TRP A 113 11.77 1.05 9.28
CA TRP A 113 11.92 1.41 10.70
C TRP A 113 10.65 1.15 11.53
N GLY A 114 10.11 -0.05 11.40
CA GLY A 114 9.05 -0.59 12.24
C GLY A 114 7.62 -0.24 11.86
N THR A 115 7.41 0.56 10.81
CA THR A 115 6.09 0.90 10.27
C THR A 115 6.18 1.22 8.78
N TYR A 116 5.12 1.76 8.19
CA TYR A 116 5.16 2.26 6.82
C TYR A 116 6.16 3.42 6.65
N PRO A 117 6.72 3.61 5.44
CA PRO A 117 7.51 4.80 5.12
C PRO A 117 6.73 6.08 5.36
N GLN A 118 7.42 7.17 5.69
CA GLN A 118 6.77 8.45 6.04
C GLN A 118 5.92 9.05 4.90
N VAL A 119 6.23 8.72 3.65
CA VAL A 119 5.38 9.12 2.51
C VAL A 119 3.95 8.55 2.61
N MET A 120 3.76 7.41 3.25
CA MET A 120 2.44 6.84 3.53
C MET A 120 1.66 7.70 4.54
N PHE A 121 2.33 8.28 5.51
CA PHE A 121 1.71 9.21 6.47
C PHE A 121 1.32 10.52 5.80
N THR A 122 2.04 10.95 4.78
CA THR A 122 1.61 12.07 3.93
C THR A 122 0.27 11.75 3.25
N PHE A 123 0.10 10.52 2.75
CA PHE A 123 -1.18 10.06 2.21
C PHE A 123 -2.27 10.08 3.28
N PHE A 124 -2.01 9.57 4.48
CA PHE A 124 -2.99 9.55 5.58
C PHE A 124 -3.47 10.96 5.96
N ASP A 125 -2.55 11.93 5.98
CA ASP A 125 -2.87 13.32 6.30
C ASP A 125 -3.63 14.03 5.17
N THR A 126 -3.48 13.56 3.93
CA THR A 126 -4.05 14.18 2.74
C THR A 126 -5.47 13.72 2.43
N TYR A 127 -5.75 12.42 2.62
CA TYR A 127 -7.02 11.81 2.21
C TYR A 127 -7.72 11.12 3.38
N ASP A 128 -9.01 11.40 3.53
CA ASP A 128 -9.86 10.82 4.56
C ASP A 128 -10.51 9.52 4.07
N LEU A 129 -10.14 8.40 4.67
CA LEU A 129 -10.74 7.09 4.40
C LEU A 129 -11.67 6.62 5.54
N ASN A 130 -12.07 7.49 6.45
CA ASN A 130 -13.06 7.14 7.46
C ASN A 130 -14.38 6.68 6.83
N GLY A 131 -15.06 5.74 7.47
CA GLY A 131 -16.29 5.14 6.97
C GLY A 131 -16.07 3.97 5.98
N LYS A 132 -14.84 3.72 5.55
CA LYS A 132 -14.51 2.62 4.63
C LYS A 132 -14.02 1.38 5.39
N THR A 133 -14.04 0.24 4.71
CA THR A 133 -13.39 -0.98 5.18
C THR A 133 -11.96 -1.00 4.67
N ILE A 134 -10.98 -1.11 5.57
CA ILE A 134 -9.55 -1.05 5.23
C ILE A 134 -8.88 -2.36 5.58
N TYR A 135 -8.15 -2.92 4.61
CA TYR A 135 -7.29 -4.09 4.75
C TYR A 135 -5.82 -3.68 4.60
N PRO A 136 -5.08 -3.45 5.70
CA PRO A 136 -3.65 -3.16 5.61
C PRO A 136 -2.85 -4.40 5.19
N PHE A 137 -1.80 -4.20 4.39
CA PHE A 137 -0.83 -5.25 4.09
C PHE A 137 0.59 -4.70 4.06
N THR A 138 1.56 -5.56 4.31
CA THR A 138 2.98 -5.20 4.32
C THR A 138 3.81 -6.21 3.55
N THR A 139 4.89 -5.72 2.95
CA THR A 139 6.03 -6.53 2.52
C THR A 139 7.21 -6.26 3.45
N HIS A 140 7.88 -7.29 3.91
CA HIS A 140 8.92 -7.16 4.94
C HIS A 140 9.98 -8.27 4.81
N GLU A 141 11.04 -8.16 5.61
CA GLU A 141 12.05 -9.21 5.75
C GLU A 141 12.26 -9.60 7.23
N GLY A 142 11.15 -9.71 7.97
CA GLY A 142 11.14 -10.17 9.36
C GLY A 142 10.29 -9.33 10.31
N SER A 143 9.91 -8.10 9.93
CA SER A 143 9.15 -7.18 10.80
C SER A 143 7.64 -7.46 10.84
N GLY A 144 7.13 -8.29 9.94
CA GLY A 144 5.69 -8.56 9.85
C GLY A 144 4.89 -7.29 9.56
N LEU A 145 3.88 -7.04 10.38
CA LEU A 145 3.05 -5.82 10.30
C LEU A 145 3.67 -4.62 11.03
N GLY A 146 4.73 -4.83 11.84
CA GLY A 146 5.28 -3.75 12.65
C GLY A 146 4.18 -2.99 13.42
N ASN A 147 4.24 -1.67 13.39
CA ASN A 147 3.24 -0.80 14.02
C ASN A 147 2.10 -0.36 13.08
N VAL A 148 2.02 -0.94 11.89
CA VAL A 148 1.09 -0.52 10.82
C VAL A 148 -0.37 -0.53 11.27
N MET A 149 -0.81 -1.57 11.99
CA MET A 149 -2.21 -1.66 12.44
C MET A 149 -2.60 -0.49 13.34
N ASN A 150 -1.72 -0.14 14.28
CA ASN A 150 -1.94 1.01 15.17
C ASN A 150 -1.95 2.33 14.40
N ASP A 151 -1.03 2.50 13.47
CA ASP A 151 -0.90 3.74 12.69
C ASP A 151 -2.10 3.96 11.77
N VAL A 152 -2.58 2.91 11.10
CA VAL A 152 -3.77 3.00 10.25
C VAL A 152 -5.02 3.29 11.07
N ARG A 153 -5.20 2.63 12.22
CA ARG A 153 -6.33 2.92 13.13
C ARG A 153 -6.30 4.33 13.69
N LYS A 154 -5.11 4.84 13.98
CA LYS A 154 -4.93 6.22 14.45
C LYS A 154 -5.26 7.23 13.35
N ALA A 155 -4.85 6.95 12.11
CA ALA A 155 -5.14 7.82 10.96
C ALA A 155 -6.64 7.86 10.62
N TYR A 156 -7.32 6.72 10.74
CA TYR A 156 -8.71 6.57 10.36
C TYR A 156 -9.54 5.93 11.48
N PRO A 157 -9.81 6.68 12.57
CA PRO A 157 -10.46 6.12 13.77
C PRO A 157 -11.91 5.68 13.53
N ASN A 158 -12.54 6.16 12.47
CA ASN A 158 -13.92 5.81 12.10
C ASN A 158 -14.01 4.89 10.89
N ALA A 159 -12.89 4.31 10.46
CA ALA A 159 -12.87 3.24 9.46
C ALA A 159 -12.98 1.87 10.14
N ASP A 160 -13.49 0.90 9.40
CA ASP A 160 -13.47 -0.51 9.80
C ASP A 160 -12.13 -1.12 9.36
N VAL A 161 -11.13 -1.03 10.21
CA VAL A 161 -9.78 -1.55 9.94
C VAL A 161 -9.72 -3.03 10.29
N LYS A 162 -9.66 -3.87 9.26
CA LYS A 162 -9.60 -5.32 9.37
C LYS A 162 -8.20 -5.81 9.73
N PRO A 163 -8.06 -7.08 10.19
CA PRO A 163 -6.73 -7.66 10.42
C PRO A 163 -5.85 -7.57 9.18
N GLY A 164 -4.60 -7.14 9.38
CA GLY A 164 -3.64 -6.96 8.30
C GLY A 164 -3.04 -8.27 7.80
N PHE A 165 -2.44 -8.20 6.63
CA PHE A 165 -1.70 -9.29 5.98
C PHE A 165 -0.24 -8.88 5.79
N SER A 166 0.67 -9.82 6.04
CA SER A 166 2.10 -9.59 5.81
C SER A 166 2.70 -10.74 5.00
N ILE A 167 3.65 -10.41 4.14
CA ILE A 167 4.40 -11.38 3.34
C ILE A 167 5.87 -10.98 3.25
N TYR A 168 6.77 -11.96 3.31
CA TYR A 168 8.19 -11.73 3.07
C TYR A 168 8.44 -11.23 1.64
N GLY A 169 9.23 -10.18 1.50
CA GLY A 169 9.55 -9.60 0.20
C GLY A 169 10.22 -10.61 -0.74
N HIS A 170 11.09 -11.48 -0.22
CA HIS A 170 11.75 -12.52 -1.01
C HIS A 170 10.80 -13.62 -1.50
N GLU A 171 9.60 -13.73 -0.94
CA GLU A 171 8.59 -14.72 -1.34
C GLU A 171 7.61 -14.21 -2.39
N VAL A 172 7.44 -12.89 -2.57
CA VAL A 172 6.32 -12.35 -3.35
C VAL A 172 6.27 -12.86 -4.80
N ARG A 173 7.43 -13.08 -5.41
CA ARG A 173 7.51 -13.51 -6.82
C ARG A 173 7.16 -14.99 -7.03
N THR A 174 7.22 -15.79 -5.99
CA THR A 174 7.01 -17.25 -6.06
C THR A 174 5.83 -17.73 -5.22
N ASN A 175 5.19 -16.83 -4.48
CA ASN A 175 4.13 -17.22 -3.53
C ASN A 175 2.86 -16.39 -3.67
N LYS A 176 2.37 -16.24 -4.91
CA LYS A 176 1.06 -15.65 -5.19
C LYS A 176 -0.06 -16.39 -4.44
N ALA A 177 0.09 -17.70 -4.24
CA ALA A 177 -0.90 -18.53 -3.55
C ALA A 177 -1.19 -18.06 -2.12
N LYS A 178 -0.21 -17.46 -1.44
CA LYS A 178 -0.39 -16.90 -0.09
C LYS A 178 -1.30 -15.67 -0.11
N VAL A 179 -1.15 -14.81 -1.10
CA VAL A 179 -2.03 -13.64 -1.32
C VAL A 179 -3.43 -14.11 -1.70
N GLU A 180 -3.54 -15.08 -2.59
CA GLU A 180 -4.82 -15.66 -3.03
C GLU A 180 -5.58 -16.28 -1.86
N LYS A 181 -4.92 -17.03 -0.99
CA LYS A 181 -5.52 -17.59 0.22
C LYS A 181 -6.06 -16.51 1.15
N TRP A 182 -5.31 -15.43 1.34
CA TRP A 182 -5.75 -14.29 2.12
C TRP A 182 -7.01 -13.65 1.53
N ILE A 183 -6.97 -13.30 0.25
CA ILE A 183 -8.10 -12.64 -0.45
C ILE A 183 -9.35 -13.52 -0.42
N ASN A 184 -9.22 -14.81 -0.73
CA ASN A 184 -10.36 -15.74 -0.73
C ASN A 184 -11.01 -15.87 0.65
N GLY A 185 -10.25 -15.73 1.72
CA GLY A 185 -10.74 -15.77 3.09
C GLY A 185 -11.53 -14.52 3.53
N LEU A 186 -11.47 -13.42 2.76
CA LEU A 186 -12.11 -12.16 3.12
C LEU A 186 -13.62 -12.11 2.78
N ASN A 187 -14.09 -12.96 1.89
CA ASN A 187 -15.49 -13.02 1.43
C ASN A 187 -16.00 -11.64 0.94
N LEU A 188 -15.23 -11.05 0.04
CA LEU A 188 -15.56 -9.73 -0.53
C LEU A 188 -16.76 -9.79 -1.48
#